data_9ba7205ade755dc6cf39ff01cb283ed0
#
_entry.id   9ba7205ade755dc6cf39ff01cb283ed0
#
_cell.length_a   1.000
_cell.length_b   1.000
_cell.length_c   1.000
_cell.angle_alpha   90.00
_cell.angle_beta   90.00
_cell.angle_gamma   90.00
#
_symmetry.space_group_name_H-M   'P 1'
#
loop_
_entity.id
_entity.type
_entity.pdbx_description
1 polymer ?
#
loop_
_entity_poly.entity_id
_entity_poly.type
_entity_poly.pdbx_seq_one_letter_code
_entity_poly.pdbx_strand_id
1 'polypeptide(L)'
;YTYGPGIDVQRQIGGGGNWIDRLRQKKPILSAGDGLSYFQFLSSHDAGVGFQSVLGRSKCFGEIYNIPHPQPRTWDEWHHAVAEALDVKAKIIHVPQDVLIAIAPERFGGLSTNFGHTQIFSSAKIAKDIPEFQPKQDLVKSLEENIAWMDKHDRVHRNNDDDLEDRIVSAIEALPSCFESN
;
A
#
# COMPACT_ATOMS: atom_id res chain seq x y z
N TYR A 1 -7.99 -0.46 2.71
CA TYR A 1 -6.89 -0.98 3.52
C TYR A 1 -6.65 -0.09 4.75
N THR A 2 -6.47 -0.72 5.92
CA THR A 2 -6.14 0.01 7.16
C THR A 2 -4.64 -0.12 7.43
N TYR A 3 -3.98 0.99 7.79
CA TYR A 3 -2.56 1.06 8.13
C TYR A 3 -2.39 1.83 9.45
N GLY A 4 -1.26 1.64 10.12
CA GLY A 4 -0.94 2.31 11.39
C GLY A 4 -0.22 1.37 12.34
N PRO A 5 0.17 1.85 13.54
CA PRO A 5 0.81 1.03 14.56
C PRO A 5 0.05 -0.28 14.81
N GLY A 6 0.74 -1.40 14.76
CA GLY A 6 0.17 -2.74 14.84
C GLY A 6 -0.06 -3.44 13.51
N ILE A 7 0.04 -2.72 12.39
CA ILE A 7 -0.20 -3.26 11.04
C ILE A 7 1.02 -2.95 10.17
N ASP A 8 1.56 -3.94 9.47
CA ASP A 8 2.69 -3.71 8.57
C ASP A 8 2.26 -2.84 7.39
N VAL A 9 3.14 -1.92 6.97
CA VAL A 9 2.92 -1.09 5.78
C VAL A 9 2.97 -1.98 4.55
N GLN A 10 1.84 -2.13 3.88
CA GLN A 10 1.68 -2.98 2.70
C GLN A 10 2.18 -2.28 1.44
N ARG A 11 2.51 -3.08 0.44
CA ARG A 11 2.69 -2.64 -0.95
C ARG A 11 1.81 -3.47 -1.89
N GLN A 12 1.66 -2.99 -3.12
CA GLN A 12 0.78 -3.63 -4.10
C GLN A 12 1.08 -5.12 -4.34
N ILE A 13 2.36 -5.48 -4.44
CA ILE A 13 2.80 -6.85 -4.75
C ILE A 13 3.01 -7.72 -3.51
N GLY A 14 2.61 -7.26 -2.32
CA GLY A 14 2.82 -7.98 -1.06
C GLY A 14 4.27 -7.93 -0.55
N GLY A 15 4.62 -8.81 0.39
CA GLY A 15 6.00 -8.98 0.85
C GLY A 15 6.34 -8.38 2.22
N GLY A 16 5.34 -8.02 3.04
CA GLY A 16 5.59 -7.58 4.43
C GLY A 16 6.49 -6.36 4.54
N GLY A 17 7.28 -6.27 5.61
CA GLY A 17 8.17 -5.13 5.90
C GLY A 17 9.45 -5.04 5.07
N ASN A 18 9.76 -6.02 4.24
CA ASN A 18 11.04 -6.07 3.49
C ASN A 18 11.24 -4.89 2.53
N TRP A 19 10.17 -4.39 1.93
CA TRP A 19 10.26 -3.31 0.97
C TRP A 19 10.58 -1.95 1.60
N ILE A 20 10.31 -1.78 2.89
CA ILE A 20 10.75 -0.61 3.66
C ILE A 20 12.29 -0.56 3.70
N ASP A 21 12.92 -1.71 3.95
CA ASP A 21 14.38 -1.81 3.94
C ASP A 21 14.96 -1.59 2.53
N ARG A 22 14.29 -2.07 1.46
CA ARG A 22 14.68 -1.77 0.07
C ARG A 22 14.69 -0.27 -0.21
N LEU A 23 13.65 0.45 0.20
CA LEU A 23 13.59 1.91 0.06
C LEU A 23 14.73 2.61 0.80
N ARG A 24 15.05 2.18 2.03
CA ARG A 24 16.19 2.69 2.81
C ARG A 24 17.53 2.44 2.13
N GLN A 25 17.67 1.30 1.47
CA GLN A 25 18.84 0.95 0.66
C GLN A 25 18.84 1.66 -0.70
N LYS A 26 17.84 2.48 -1.02
CA LYS A 26 17.64 3.15 -2.31
C LYS A 26 17.57 2.16 -3.49
N LYS A 27 17.16 0.94 -3.22
CA LYS A 27 16.90 -0.07 -4.25
C LYS A 27 15.57 0.22 -4.94
N PRO A 28 15.44 -0.08 -6.24
CA PRO A 28 14.17 0.00 -6.94
C PRO A 28 13.14 -0.92 -6.30
N ILE A 29 11.87 -0.52 -6.30
CA ILE A 29 10.73 -1.35 -5.92
C ILE A 29 9.86 -1.65 -7.14
N LEU A 30 9.20 -2.79 -7.14
CA LEU A 30 8.26 -3.15 -8.20
C LEU A 30 6.86 -2.63 -7.91
N SER A 31 6.17 -2.17 -8.95
CA SER A 31 4.73 -1.91 -8.98
C SER A 31 4.10 -2.69 -10.13
N ALA A 32 2.92 -3.28 -9.90
CA ALA A 32 2.23 -4.06 -10.92
C ALA A 32 1.42 -3.16 -11.85
N GLY A 33 1.44 -3.47 -13.14
CA GLY A 33 0.77 -2.69 -14.17
C GLY A 33 1.45 -1.33 -14.37
N ASP A 34 0.66 -0.27 -14.41
CA ASP A 34 1.12 1.11 -14.55
C ASP A 34 1.16 1.88 -13.21
N GLY A 35 0.91 1.19 -12.09
CA GLY A 35 0.84 1.81 -10.76
C GLY A 35 -0.38 2.69 -10.51
N LEU A 36 -1.28 2.84 -11.49
CA LEU A 36 -2.41 3.77 -11.46
C LEU A 36 -3.72 3.19 -10.95
N SER A 37 -3.77 1.90 -10.60
CA SER A 37 -4.96 1.35 -9.96
C SER A 37 -5.20 1.99 -8.59
N TYR A 38 -6.45 2.42 -8.36
CA TYR A 38 -6.84 3.12 -7.15
C TYR A 38 -7.16 2.18 -5.99
N PHE A 39 -6.77 2.60 -4.81
CA PHE A 39 -7.10 1.95 -3.55
C PHE A 39 -7.40 2.99 -2.46
N GLN A 40 -8.00 2.56 -1.34
CA GLN A 40 -8.30 3.46 -0.22
C GLN A 40 -7.55 3.02 1.03
N PHE A 41 -6.79 3.95 1.61
CA PHE A 41 -5.92 3.72 2.75
C PHE A 41 -6.43 4.54 3.93
N LEU A 42 -6.92 3.87 4.97
CA LEU A 42 -7.44 4.50 6.19
C LEU A 42 -6.47 4.25 7.34
N SER A 43 -6.10 5.30 8.09
CA SER A 43 -5.29 5.12 9.28
C SER A 43 -6.04 4.32 10.35
N SER A 44 -5.33 3.54 11.15
CA SER A 44 -5.92 2.79 12.27
C SER A 44 -6.54 3.72 13.32
N HIS A 45 -5.99 4.93 13.47
CA HIS A 45 -6.55 5.96 14.33
C HIS A 45 -7.93 6.42 13.83
N ASP A 46 -8.04 6.80 12.54
CA ASP A 46 -9.31 7.21 11.96
C ASP A 46 -10.32 6.05 11.93
N ALA A 47 -9.85 4.81 11.70
CA ALA A 47 -10.70 3.64 11.82
C ALA A 47 -11.26 3.50 13.24
N GLY A 48 -10.43 3.69 14.26
CA GLY A 48 -10.85 3.68 15.67
C GLY A 48 -11.91 4.75 15.97
N VAL A 49 -11.72 5.96 15.45
CA VAL A 49 -12.73 7.03 15.55
C VAL A 49 -14.03 6.62 14.86
N GLY A 50 -13.95 5.97 13.67
CA GLY A 50 -15.11 5.43 12.97
C GLY A 50 -15.88 4.42 13.80
N PHE A 51 -15.20 3.45 14.41
CA PHE A 51 -15.82 2.48 15.32
C PHE A 51 -16.44 3.15 16.54
N GLN A 52 -15.70 4.05 17.20
CA GLN A 52 -16.21 4.78 18.36
C GLN A 52 -17.46 5.60 18.03
N SER A 53 -17.52 6.20 16.86
CA SER A 53 -18.61 7.10 16.47
C SER A 53 -19.94 6.39 16.22
N VAL A 54 -19.96 5.07 16.01
CA VAL A 54 -21.20 4.30 15.84
C VAL A 54 -21.73 3.69 17.14
N LEU A 55 -20.90 3.61 18.19
CA LEU A 55 -21.27 2.98 19.45
C LEU A 55 -22.40 3.74 20.15
N GLY A 56 -23.39 2.98 20.63
CA GLY A 56 -24.53 3.53 21.39
C GLY A 56 -25.54 4.32 20.56
N ARG A 57 -25.38 4.41 19.24
CA ARG A 57 -26.32 5.12 18.36
C ARG A 57 -27.37 4.18 17.81
N SER A 58 -28.62 4.34 18.21
CA SER A 58 -29.75 3.48 17.80
C SER A 58 -29.91 3.37 16.28
N LYS A 59 -29.65 4.45 15.54
CA LYS A 59 -29.70 4.46 14.07
C LYS A 59 -28.64 3.58 13.39
N CYS A 60 -27.61 3.16 14.14
CA CYS A 60 -26.55 2.29 13.64
C CYS A 60 -26.80 0.80 13.97
N PHE A 61 -27.82 0.50 14.75
CA PHE A 61 -28.11 -0.89 15.15
C PHE A 61 -28.61 -1.69 13.95
N GLY A 62 -27.96 -2.82 13.68
CA GLY A 62 -28.27 -3.69 12.54
C GLY A 62 -27.77 -3.18 11.19
N GLU A 63 -27.07 -2.05 11.16
CA GLU A 63 -26.56 -1.45 9.93
C GLU A 63 -25.11 -1.88 9.65
N ILE A 64 -24.75 -1.92 8.35
CA ILE A 64 -23.40 -2.20 7.87
C ILE A 64 -22.85 -0.93 7.21
N TYR A 65 -21.65 -0.55 7.58
CA TYR A 65 -20.94 0.62 7.05
C TYR A 65 -19.60 0.26 6.44
N ASN A 66 -19.32 0.81 5.26
CA ASN A 66 -17.96 0.94 4.78
C ASN A 66 -17.35 2.19 5.40
N ILE A 67 -16.12 2.08 5.91
CA ILE A 67 -15.36 3.19 6.50
C ILE A 67 -14.05 3.44 5.74
N PRO A 68 -14.04 3.56 4.41
CA PRO A 68 -12.82 3.87 3.67
C PRO A 68 -12.44 5.34 3.88
N HIS A 69 -11.18 5.66 3.65
CA HIS A 69 -10.80 7.06 3.46
C HIS A 69 -11.52 7.62 2.22
N PRO A 70 -12.14 8.81 2.29
CA PRO A 70 -12.93 9.35 1.18
C PRO A 70 -12.10 9.66 -0.08
N GLN A 71 -10.80 9.90 0.07
CA GLN A 71 -9.89 10.16 -1.04
C GLN A 71 -9.15 8.87 -1.41
N PRO A 72 -9.44 8.25 -2.57
CA PRO A 72 -8.65 7.15 -3.08
C PRO A 72 -7.28 7.66 -3.55
N ARG A 73 -6.31 6.77 -3.55
CA ARG A 73 -4.96 7.02 -4.07
C ARG A 73 -4.53 5.89 -4.98
N THR A 74 -3.68 6.19 -5.94
CA THR A 74 -3.02 5.16 -6.74
C THR A 74 -1.97 4.43 -5.89
N TRP A 75 -1.55 3.24 -6.35
CA TRP A 75 -0.47 2.54 -5.69
C TRP A 75 0.85 3.30 -5.75
N ASP A 76 1.11 4.00 -6.86
CA ASP A 76 2.31 4.84 -6.96
C ASP A 76 2.29 6.01 -6.00
N GLU A 77 1.14 6.70 -5.83
CA GLU A 77 1.00 7.74 -4.81
C GLU A 77 1.25 7.19 -3.39
N TRP A 78 0.79 5.97 -3.11
CA TRP A 78 1.05 5.31 -1.84
C TRP A 78 2.54 4.98 -1.65
N HIS A 79 3.19 4.40 -2.67
CA HIS A 79 4.61 4.07 -2.62
C HIS A 79 5.48 5.33 -2.44
N HIS A 80 5.13 6.42 -3.12
CA HIS A 80 5.79 7.71 -2.96
C HIS A 80 5.59 8.30 -1.56
N ALA A 81 4.38 8.21 -0.99
CA ALA A 81 4.12 8.68 0.37
C ALA A 81 4.93 7.90 1.42
N VAL A 82 5.08 6.59 1.23
CA VAL A 82 5.95 5.78 2.12
C VAL A 82 7.42 6.16 1.97
N ALA A 83 7.89 6.42 0.75
CA ALA A 83 9.25 6.89 0.52
C ALA A 83 9.50 8.28 1.14
N GLU A 84 8.51 9.18 1.03
CA GLU A 84 8.54 10.50 1.69
C GLU A 84 8.62 10.37 3.21
N ALA A 85 7.84 9.49 3.82
CA ALA A 85 7.90 9.20 5.26
C ALA A 85 9.26 8.63 5.72
N LEU A 86 10.04 8.08 4.79
CA LEU A 86 11.41 7.59 5.04
C LEU A 86 12.50 8.62 4.68
N ASP A 87 12.12 9.81 4.20
CA ASP A 87 13.04 10.81 3.64
C ASP A 87 13.93 10.26 2.50
N VAL A 88 13.34 9.44 1.62
CA VAL A 88 14.02 8.88 0.45
C VAL A 88 13.20 9.10 -0.82
N LYS A 89 13.84 8.94 -1.99
CA LYS A 89 13.14 8.92 -3.28
C LYS A 89 12.92 7.47 -3.72
N ALA A 90 11.67 7.11 -3.98
CA ALA A 90 11.37 5.82 -4.59
C ALA A 90 11.77 5.80 -6.07
N LYS A 91 12.45 4.75 -6.49
CA LYS A 91 12.56 4.34 -7.89
C LYS A 91 11.59 3.19 -8.09
N ILE A 92 10.50 3.43 -8.83
CA ILE A 92 9.46 2.43 -9.09
C ILE A 92 9.68 1.85 -10.48
N ILE A 93 9.70 0.52 -10.57
CA ILE A 93 9.77 -0.23 -11.82
C ILE A 93 8.40 -0.88 -12.04
N HIS A 94 7.74 -0.47 -13.11
CA HIS A 94 6.44 -0.99 -13.50
C HIS A 94 6.60 -2.27 -14.32
N VAL A 95 5.88 -3.31 -13.92
CA VAL A 95 5.90 -4.62 -14.60
C VAL A 95 4.46 -5.07 -14.84
N PRO A 96 4.10 -5.50 -16.06
CA PRO A 96 2.77 -6.03 -16.32
C PRO A 96 2.38 -7.09 -15.30
N GLN A 97 1.15 -7.02 -14.82
CA GLN A 97 0.64 -7.88 -13.74
C GLN A 97 0.74 -9.36 -14.09
N ASP A 98 0.36 -9.72 -15.31
CA ASP A 98 0.40 -11.08 -15.84
C ASP A 98 1.82 -11.63 -15.91
N VAL A 99 2.81 -10.78 -16.23
CA VAL A 99 4.23 -11.15 -16.21
C VAL A 99 4.69 -11.46 -14.79
N LEU A 100 4.34 -10.63 -13.80
CA LEU A 100 4.67 -10.91 -12.40
C LEU A 100 4.06 -12.22 -11.94
N ILE A 101 2.78 -12.44 -12.23
CA ILE A 101 2.07 -13.67 -11.84
C ILE A 101 2.71 -14.89 -12.51
N ALA A 102 3.10 -14.80 -13.79
CA ALA A 102 3.77 -15.89 -14.50
C ALA A 102 5.16 -16.23 -13.93
N ILE A 103 5.90 -15.21 -13.46
CA ILE A 103 7.23 -15.40 -12.83
C ILE A 103 7.12 -16.12 -11.48
N ALA A 104 6.18 -15.71 -10.61
CA ALA A 104 6.03 -16.28 -9.28
C ALA A 104 4.55 -16.28 -8.84
N PRO A 105 3.73 -17.25 -9.28
CA PRO A 105 2.30 -17.29 -9.01
C PRO A 105 1.95 -17.27 -7.52
N GLU A 106 2.74 -17.99 -6.70
CA GLU A 106 2.50 -18.05 -5.26
C GLU A 106 2.74 -16.73 -4.56
N ARG A 107 3.68 -15.93 -5.06
CA ARG A 107 4.00 -14.61 -4.51
C ARG A 107 3.09 -13.51 -5.01
N PHE A 108 2.80 -13.50 -6.31
CA PHE A 108 2.11 -12.40 -6.98
C PHE A 108 0.66 -12.72 -7.36
N GLY A 109 0.18 -13.93 -7.09
CA GLY A 109 -1.17 -14.36 -7.47
C GLY A 109 -2.29 -13.51 -6.88
N GLY A 110 -2.08 -12.88 -5.71
CA GLY A 110 -3.02 -11.96 -5.10
C GLY A 110 -3.32 -10.71 -5.95
N LEU A 111 -2.48 -10.39 -6.93
CA LEU A 111 -2.73 -9.29 -7.86
C LEU A 111 -3.97 -9.54 -8.73
N SER A 112 -4.21 -10.78 -9.12
CA SER A 112 -5.35 -11.14 -9.98
C SER A 112 -6.71 -10.92 -9.32
N THR A 113 -6.77 -10.91 -7.99
CA THR A 113 -8.03 -10.88 -7.24
C THR A 113 -8.24 -9.60 -6.43
N ASN A 114 -7.16 -8.90 -6.05
CA ASN A 114 -7.25 -7.77 -5.12
C ASN A 114 -6.43 -6.58 -5.62
N PHE A 115 -5.14 -6.54 -5.34
CA PHE A 115 -4.32 -5.33 -5.44
C PHE A 115 -3.95 -4.90 -6.87
N GLY A 116 -4.18 -5.75 -7.86
CA GLY A 116 -3.98 -5.42 -9.28
C GLY A 116 -5.12 -4.60 -9.89
N HIS A 117 -6.25 -4.42 -9.18
CA HIS A 117 -7.44 -3.76 -9.70
C HIS A 117 -7.82 -2.55 -8.86
N THR A 118 -8.46 -1.56 -9.51
CA THR A 118 -9.07 -0.43 -8.80
C THR A 118 -10.18 -0.91 -7.86
N GLN A 119 -10.08 -0.55 -6.59
CA GLN A 119 -11.08 -0.85 -5.56
C GLN A 119 -11.45 0.42 -4.81
N ILE A 120 -12.65 0.90 -5.06
CA ILE A 120 -13.20 2.11 -4.42
C ILE A 120 -14.53 1.77 -3.79
N PHE A 121 -14.64 2.01 -2.49
CA PHE A 121 -15.85 1.81 -1.70
C PHE A 121 -16.45 3.15 -1.31
N SER A 122 -17.76 3.26 -1.36
CA SER A 122 -18.46 4.47 -0.94
C SER A 122 -18.53 4.60 0.57
N SER A 123 -18.14 5.76 1.10
CA SER A 123 -18.36 6.17 2.50
C SER A 123 -19.65 6.97 2.68
N ALA A 124 -20.49 7.13 1.64
CA ALA A 124 -21.66 7.99 1.67
C ALA A 124 -22.66 7.64 2.76
N LYS A 125 -22.84 6.33 3.07
CA LYS A 125 -23.77 5.90 4.13
C LYS A 125 -23.29 6.36 5.50
N ILE A 126 -22.03 6.13 5.85
CA ILE A 126 -21.52 6.57 7.15
C ILE A 126 -21.47 8.10 7.21
N ALA A 127 -21.09 8.79 6.17
CA ALA A 127 -21.08 10.25 6.13
C ALA A 127 -22.49 10.86 6.34
N LYS A 128 -23.54 10.18 5.85
CA LYS A 128 -24.93 10.58 6.09
C LYS A 128 -25.37 10.36 7.53
N ASP A 129 -25.06 9.18 8.08
CA ASP A 129 -25.54 8.77 9.41
C ASP A 129 -24.67 9.29 10.55
N ILE A 130 -23.38 9.50 10.27
CA ILE A 130 -22.37 9.97 11.22
C ILE A 130 -21.55 11.10 10.59
N PRO A 131 -22.13 12.31 10.39
CA PRO A 131 -21.46 13.42 9.69
C PRO A 131 -20.17 13.89 10.37
N GLU A 132 -20.03 13.65 11.67
CA GLU A 132 -18.83 13.96 12.44
C GLU A 132 -17.66 13.01 12.18
N PHE A 133 -17.91 11.82 11.61
CA PHE A 133 -16.84 10.92 11.20
C PHE A 133 -16.18 11.45 9.91
N GLN A 134 -15.05 12.07 10.08
CA GLN A 134 -14.21 12.58 8.99
C GLN A 134 -12.78 12.15 9.24
N PRO A 135 -12.22 11.25 8.40
CA PRO A 135 -10.79 10.92 8.44
C PRO A 135 -9.94 12.17 8.29
N LYS A 136 -9.00 12.40 9.20
CA LYS A 136 -8.22 13.65 9.30
C LYS A 136 -6.72 13.42 9.36
N GLN A 137 -6.29 12.16 9.47
CA GLN A 137 -4.88 11.87 9.62
C GLN A 137 -4.10 12.26 8.34
N ASP A 138 -3.03 13.00 8.54
CA ASP A 138 -2.06 13.23 7.48
C ASP A 138 -1.39 11.91 7.10
N LEU A 139 -1.34 11.61 5.80
CA LEU A 139 -0.86 10.33 5.29
C LEU A 139 0.61 10.11 5.63
N VAL A 140 1.48 11.08 5.31
CA VAL A 140 2.93 10.94 5.48
C VAL A 140 3.28 10.83 6.96
N LYS A 141 2.73 11.72 7.79
CA LYS A 141 2.93 11.68 9.23
C LYS A 141 2.45 10.37 9.86
N SER A 142 1.30 9.86 9.45
CA SER A 142 0.79 8.56 9.93
C SER A 142 1.66 7.39 9.49
N LEU A 143 2.28 7.49 8.30
CA LEU A 143 3.24 6.49 7.82
C LEU A 143 4.56 6.56 8.59
N GLU A 144 5.05 7.75 8.94
CA GLU A 144 6.21 7.93 9.82
C GLU A 144 5.99 7.24 11.17
N GLU A 145 4.84 7.47 11.79
CA GLU A 145 4.46 6.84 13.07
C GLU A 145 4.37 5.31 12.95
N ASN A 146 3.79 4.82 11.85
CA ASN A 146 3.67 3.39 11.59
C ASN A 146 5.03 2.72 11.36
N ILE A 147 5.89 3.32 10.54
CA ILE A 147 7.23 2.81 10.27
C ILE A 147 8.08 2.82 11.55
N ALA A 148 8.01 3.88 12.34
CA ALA A 148 8.69 3.95 13.64
C ALA A 148 8.21 2.83 14.60
N TRP A 149 6.91 2.52 14.57
CA TRP A 149 6.37 1.38 15.31
C TRP A 149 6.92 0.05 14.78
N MET A 150 6.96 -0.13 13.46
CA MET A 150 7.52 -1.34 12.84
C MET A 150 8.98 -1.54 13.21
N ASP A 151 9.80 -0.49 13.19
CA ASP A 151 11.20 -0.54 13.61
C ASP A 151 11.34 -0.97 15.07
N LYS A 152 10.55 -0.35 15.95
CA LYS A 152 10.58 -0.66 17.39
C LYS A 152 10.20 -2.12 17.71
N HIS A 153 9.44 -2.77 16.84
CA HIS A 153 8.92 -4.11 17.05
C HIS A 153 9.53 -5.16 16.10
N ASP A 154 10.68 -4.84 15.48
CA ASP A 154 11.41 -5.71 14.56
C ASP A 154 10.54 -6.25 13.40
N ARG A 155 9.60 -5.40 12.92
CA ARG A 155 8.71 -5.74 11.81
C ARG A 155 9.29 -5.38 10.44
N VAL A 156 10.32 -4.56 10.40
CA VAL A 156 11.09 -4.27 9.18
C VAL A 156 12.20 -5.31 9.04
N HIS A 157 11.99 -6.27 8.16
CA HIS A 157 12.97 -7.31 7.90
C HIS A 157 14.01 -6.81 6.90
N ARG A 158 15.28 -7.22 7.11
CA ARG A 158 16.34 -6.93 6.14
C ARG A 158 16.05 -7.64 4.83
N ASN A 159 16.21 -6.91 3.73
CA ASN A 159 16.00 -7.45 2.38
C ASN A 159 17.26 -8.18 1.87
N ASN A 160 17.86 -9.04 2.72
CA ASN A 160 19.10 -9.73 2.36
C ASN A 160 18.88 -10.93 1.42
N ASP A 161 17.65 -11.43 1.31
CA ASP A 161 17.36 -12.72 0.65
C ASP A 161 16.35 -12.59 -0.51
N ASP A 162 15.95 -11.38 -0.90
CA ASP A 162 15.01 -11.21 -2.00
C ASP A 162 15.73 -11.00 -3.34
N ASP A 163 16.45 -12.03 -3.75
CA ASP A 163 17.10 -12.08 -5.07
C ASP A 163 16.09 -11.98 -6.23
N LEU A 164 14.86 -12.47 -6.04
CA LEU A 164 13.85 -12.45 -7.12
C LEU A 164 13.52 -11.04 -7.58
N GLU A 165 13.29 -10.11 -6.65
CA GLU A 165 12.97 -8.73 -7.02
C GLU A 165 14.16 -8.03 -7.71
N ASP A 166 15.38 -8.26 -7.21
CA ASP A 166 16.59 -7.73 -7.83
C ASP A 166 16.81 -8.32 -9.25
N ARG A 167 16.50 -9.59 -9.47
CA ARG A 167 16.55 -10.25 -10.79
C ARG A 167 15.53 -9.68 -11.75
N ILE A 168 14.29 -9.46 -11.30
CA ILE A 168 13.24 -8.83 -12.13
C ILE A 168 13.65 -7.41 -12.53
N VAL A 169 14.11 -6.61 -11.57
CA VAL A 169 14.59 -5.24 -11.83
C VAL A 169 15.71 -5.27 -12.87
N SER A 170 16.73 -6.12 -12.69
CA SER A 170 17.86 -6.22 -13.59
C SER A 170 17.44 -6.64 -15.00
N ALA A 171 16.49 -7.58 -15.12
CA ALA A 171 15.98 -8.03 -16.41
C ALA A 171 15.22 -6.90 -17.15
N ILE A 172 14.39 -6.13 -16.44
CA ILE A 172 13.67 -5.01 -17.05
C ILE A 172 14.62 -3.88 -17.46
N GLU A 173 15.61 -3.56 -16.64
CA GLU A 173 16.59 -2.52 -16.96
C GLU A 173 17.50 -2.90 -18.15
N ALA A 174 17.71 -4.19 -18.37
CA ALA A 174 18.49 -4.68 -19.50
C ALA A 174 17.72 -4.72 -20.83
N LEU A 175 16.37 -4.69 -20.81
CA LEU A 175 15.56 -4.79 -22.03
C LEU A 175 15.94 -3.78 -23.14
N PRO A 176 16.16 -2.48 -22.86
CA PRO A 176 16.49 -1.53 -23.92
C PRO A 176 17.74 -1.94 -24.70
N SER A 177 18.79 -2.41 -24.04
CA SER A 177 20.05 -2.81 -24.69
C SER A 177 19.91 -4.04 -25.58
N CYS A 178 18.88 -4.86 -25.38
CA CYS A 178 18.61 -6.02 -26.24
C CYS A 178 18.10 -5.62 -27.64
N PHE A 179 17.67 -4.38 -27.82
CA PHE A 179 17.08 -3.85 -29.06
C PHE A 179 17.94 -2.74 -29.68
N GLU A 180 19.05 -2.35 -29.07
CA GLU A 180 20.02 -1.45 -29.68
C GLU A 180 20.72 -2.21 -30.81
N SER A 181 20.44 -1.80 -32.05
CA SER A 181 21.11 -2.36 -33.25
C SER A 181 22.58 -2.00 -33.21
N ASN A 182 23.45 -2.98 -33.38
CA ASN A 182 24.90 -2.79 -33.66
C ASN A 182 25.11 -2.03 -34.93
#